data_8ef8856af164d4ccb2c7503b269fa7f5
#
_entry.id   8ef8856af164d4ccb2c7503b269fa7f5
#
_cell.length_a   1.000
_cell.length_b   1.000
_cell.length_c   1.000
_cell.angle_alpha   90.00
_cell.angle_beta   90.00
_cell.angle_gamma   90.00
#
_symmetry.space_group_name_H-M   'P 1'
#
loop_
_entity.id
_entity.type
_entity.pdbx_description
1 polymer ?
#
loop_
_entity_poly.entity_id
_entity_poly.type
_entity_poly.pdbx_seq_one_letter_code
_entity_poly.pdbx_strand_id
1 'polypeptide(L)'
;MTQLATNEAVVGDFDNVTLHDGDVTYKLSHKGENFWVQRESPNSSGASGLESVTRPVSLTTGSHHMQAYWSPTGRGREVVILPFMYLIEEQRWIPRAAGLLQPPGNRSEPPGRWNGNCIRCHTTHGVPRKGPSGYDSQVAEFGIGCEACHGPGHRHVTRMKDRVVAADDDLAIINPSRLSHQRASQICGQCHSVWYITTGEHIDFLQNGFRYRPGDDLAKARLHDFDADDGYRFWSDGMARVSATEYNGLRESACYKQGKMSCLSCHQMHQADDDSRPSAEWANDQLQVEATGNRACVQCHQEYQDQTVLTAHTHHAPASSGSNCVNCHMPHTAYGLLKAIRSHQIEIPIVRVSRETGRPMACNLCHLDKTMAWTDQHLADWYGTEKAELTADEQSIAASLLWAVRGDAGQRALLAWHMGWKPAQDISGTDWIGPYLSLLLDDRYDAVRFIASRSLRGIPGYEKFQYDFVAPQSARRAGSARAMNIWETRSAKARQENDRAVLIDAAGQIQMDTVRRLLLLRDDRDIGLLE
;
A
#
# COMPACT_ATOMS: atom_id res chain seq x y z
N MET A 1 -12.21 -6.50 3.02
CA MET A 1 -12.99 -7.35 2.09
C MET A 1 -14.36 -6.75 1.87
N THR A 2 -15.13 -7.22 0.89
CA THR A 2 -16.52 -6.74 0.69
C THR A 2 -17.48 -7.36 1.69
N GLN A 3 -18.40 -6.55 2.20
CA GLN A 3 -19.48 -6.95 3.11
C GLN A 3 -20.78 -6.25 2.72
N LEU A 4 -21.92 -6.78 3.15
CA LEU A 4 -23.18 -6.05 3.11
C LEU A 4 -23.09 -4.83 4.05
N ALA A 5 -23.74 -3.73 3.68
CA ALA A 5 -23.74 -2.52 4.50
C ALA A 5 -24.72 -2.69 5.67
N THR A 6 -24.24 -3.29 6.76
CA THR A 6 -24.95 -3.47 8.03
C THR A 6 -24.37 -2.57 9.12
N ASN A 7 -25.05 -2.42 10.25
CA ASN A 7 -24.55 -1.64 11.40
C ASN A 7 -23.20 -2.14 11.93
N GLU A 8 -22.89 -3.41 11.74
CA GLU A 8 -21.62 -4.02 12.16
C GLU A 8 -20.51 -3.78 11.14
N ALA A 9 -20.85 -3.68 9.85
CA ALA A 9 -19.88 -3.57 8.76
C ALA A 9 -19.54 -2.14 8.39
N VAL A 10 -20.47 -1.19 8.59
CA VAL A 10 -20.29 0.23 8.27
C VAL A 10 -19.54 0.93 9.41
N VAL A 11 -18.39 1.49 9.11
CA VAL A 11 -17.54 2.22 10.07
C VAL A 11 -17.67 3.73 9.91
N GLY A 12 -18.03 4.20 8.70
CA GLY A 12 -18.16 5.62 8.42
C GLY A 12 -19.36 6.25 9.10
N ASP A 13 -19.22 7.53 9.42
CA ASP A 13 -20.30 8.34 9.98
C ASP A 13 -21.37 8.63 8.92
N PHE A 14 -22.60 8.18 9.15
CA PHE A 14 -23.79 8.46 8.32
C PHE A 14 -24.85 9.30 9.07
N ASP A 15 -24.50 9.91 10.19
CA ASP A 15 -25.45 10.68 11.00
C ASP A 15 -25.65 12.10 10.43
N ASN A 16 -26.41 12.18 9.33
CA ASN A 16 -26.73 13.41 8.59
C ASN A 16 -25.50 14.20 8.10
N VAL A 17 -24.50 13.48 7.62
CA VAL A 17 -23.27 14.08 7.07
C VAL A 17 -23.53 14.64 5.67
N THR A 18 -23.04 15.85 5.41
CA THR A 18 -23.08 16.48 4.08
C THR A 18 -21.67 16.58 3.51
N LEU A 19 -21.49 16.05 2.29
CA LEU A 19 -20.22 16.05 1.56
C LEU A 19 -20.41 16.71 0.20
N HIS A 20 -19.34 17.28 -0.35
CA HIS A 20 -19.37 17.98 -1.63
C HIS A 20 -18.31 17.41 -2.59
N ASP A 21 -18.71 17.18 -3.84
CA ASP A 21 -17.82 16.81 -4.95
C ASP A 21 -18.12 17.75 -6.14
N GLY A 22 -17.34 18.83 -6.26
CA GLY A 22 -17.65 19.93 -7.15
C GLY A 22 -19.01 20.55 -6.81
N ASP A 23 -19.88 20.66 -7.82
CA ASP A 23 -21.24 21.21 -7.68
C ASP A 23 -22.27 20.17 -7.19
N VAL A 24 -21.83 18.95 -6.89
CA VAL A 24 -22.71 17.87 -6.42
C VAL A 24 -22.64 17.77 -4.91
N THR A 25 -23.80 17.76 -4.25
CA THR A 25 -23.93 17.55 -2.81
C THR A 25 -24.42 16.14 -2.53
N TYR A 26 -23.79 15.48 -1.56
CA TYR A 26 -24.15 14.17 -1.05
C TYR A 26 -24.54 14.29 0.40
N LYS A 27 -25.76 13.84 0.75
CA LYS A 27 -26.25 13.77 2.11
C LYS A 27 -26.32 12.31 2.52
N LEU A 28 -25.51 11.94 3.51
CA LEU A 28 -25.45 10.60 4.07
C LEU A 28 -26.38 10.52 5.27
N SER A 29 -27.19 9.47 5.36
CA SER A 29 -28.11 9.28 6.47
C SER A 29 -28.25 7.81 6.83
N HIS A 30 -28.62 7.54 8.07
CA HIS A 30 -28.82 6.23 8.62
C HIS A 30 -30.24 6.13 9.21
N LYS A 31 -30.97 5.05 8.90
CA LYS A 31 -32.32 4.80 9.43
C LYS A 31 -32.49 3.31 9.75
N GLY A 32 -32.52 2.97 11.03
CA GLY A 32 -32.54 1.58 11.49
C GLY A 32 -31.28 0.84 11.06
N GLU A 33 -31.38 -0.18 10.24
CA GLU A 33 -30.24 -0.94 9.71
C GLU A 33 -29.84 -0.51 8.29
N ASN A 34 -30.40 0.58 7.78
CA ASN A 34 -30.21 0.98 6.38
C ASN A 34 -29.47 2.30 6.28
N PHE A 35 -28.46 2.32 5.42
CA PHE A 35 -27.63 3.47 5.08
C PHE A 35 -28.07 4.03 3.74
N TRP A 36 -28.16 5.36 3.64
CA TRP A 36 -28.68 6.06 2.49
C TRP A 36 -27.75 7.17 2.03
N VAL A 37 -27.68 7.37 0.74
CA VAL A 37 -27.04 8.51 0.10
C VAL A 37 -28.05 9.25 -0.76
N GLN A 38 -28.27 10.52 -0.49
CA GLN A 38 -29.01 11.45 -1.33
C GLN A 38 -28.01 12.29 -2.10
N ARG A 39 -28.04 12.17 -3.43
CA ARG A 39 -27.24 12.98 -4.35
C ARG A 39 -28.08 14.11 -4.89
N GLU A 40 -27.62 15.34 -4.75
CA GLU A 40 -28.21 16.55 -5.32
C GLU A 40 -27.22 17.16 -6.31
N SER A 41 -27.64 17.38 -7.55
CA SER A 41 -26.83 17.97 -8.62
C SER A 41 -27.61 19.03 -9.39
N PRO A 42 -26.93 20.00 -10.01
CA PRO A 42 -27.57 20.91 -10.94
C PRO A 42 -28.33 20.12 -12.02
N ASN A 43 -29.49 20.62 -12.42
CA ASN A 43 -30.34 19.95 -13.42
C ASN A 43 -29.65 19.95 -14.78
N SER A 44 -29.42 18.76 -15.35
CA SER A 44 -28.76 18.57 -16.65
C SER A 44 -29.57 19.07 -17.85
N SER A 45 -30.86 19.29 -17.67
CA SER A 45 -31.76 19.81 -18.73
C SER A 45 -31.78 21.35 -18.89
N GLY A 46 -30.95 22.08 -18.12
CA GLY A 46 -30.89 23.54 -18.14
C GLY A 46 -32.09 24.24 -17.48
N ALA A 47 -33.03 23.50 -16.91
CA ALA A 47 -34.09 24.06 -16.06
C ALA A 47 -33.51 24.49 -14.70
N SER A 48 -33.98 25.59 -14.16
CA SER A 48 -33.62 26.02 -12.82
C SER A 48 -34.09 24.99 -11.78
N GLY A 49 -33.16 24.40 -11.03
CA GLY A 49 -33.45 23.44 -9.96
C GLY A 49 -32.36 22.38 -9.77
N LEU A 50 -32.47 21.64 -8.67
CA LEU A 50 -31.61 20.52 -8.37
C LEU A 50 -32.32 19.19 -8.69
N GLU A 51 -31.60 18.30 -9.35
CA GLU A 51 -32.02 16.90 -9.46
C GLU A 51 -31.58 16.16 -8.19
N SER A 52 -32.53 15.54 -7.50
CA SER A 52 -32.26 14.79 -6.27
C SER A 52 -32.56 13.30 -6.46
N VAL A 53 -31.58 12.45 -6.15
CA VAL A 53 -31.72 10.99 -6.22
C VAL A 53 -31.25 10.40 -4.90
N THR A 54 -32.12 9.66 -4.24
CA THR A 54 -31.79 8.90 -3.01
C THR A 54 -31.62 7.42 -3.32
N ARG A 55 -30.53 6.83 -2.84
CA ARG A 55 -30.23 5.41 -3.04
C ARG A 55 -29.72 4.79 -1.73
N PRO A 56 -29.94 3.47 -1.51
CA PRO A 56 -29.30 2.78 -0.41
C PRO A 56 -27.80 2.61 -0.65
N VAL A 57 -27.03 2.51 0.41
CA VAL A 57 -25.70 1.91 0.40
C VAL A 57 -25.88 0.43 0.64
N SER A 58 -25.42 -0.41 -0.29
CA SER A 58 -25.67 -1.86 -0.23
C SER A 58 -24.43 -2.66 0.18
N LEU A 59 -23.24 -2.19 -0.18
CA LEU A 59 -21.99 -2.87 0.12
C LEU A 59 -20.96 -1.91 0.70
N THR A 60 -20.04 -2.45 1.49
CA THR A 60 -18.81 -1.79 1.93
C THR A 60 -17.60 -2.59 1.48
N THR A 61 -16.45 -1.92 1.32
CA THR A 61 -15.16 -2.56 1.05
C THR A 61 -14.07 -1.89 1.86
N GLY A 62 -13.27 -2.69 2.59
CA GLY A 62 -12.25 -2.19 3.51
C GLY A 62 -12.72 -2.18 4.97
N SER A 63 -11.79 -2.42 5.91
CA SER A 63 -12.10 -2.56 7.33
C SER A 63 -10.97 -2.18 8.29
N HIS A 64 -9.76 -1.84 7.76
CA HIS A 64 -8.59 -1.59 8.61
C HIS A 64 -8.06 -0.16 8.49
N HIS A 65 -7.99 0.39 7.27
CA HIS A 65 -7.39 1.70 7.03
C HIS A 65 -8.39 2.70 6.47
N MET A 66 -9.12 2.27 5.45
CA MET A 66 -10.17 3.06 4.82
C MET A 66 -11.33 2.16 4.39
N GLN A 67 -12.51 2.74 4.29
CA GLN A 67 -13.70 2.05 3.85
C GLN A 67 -14.36 2.78 2.70
N ALA A 68 -14.63 2.03 1.62
CA ALA A 68 -15.39 2.48 0.46
C ALA A 68 -16.83 1.97 0.51
N TYR A 69 -17.75 2.71 -0.08
CA TYR A 69 -19.18 2.45 -0.05
C TYR A 69 -19.76 2.35 -1.45
N TRP A 70 -20.68 1.42 -1.66
CA TRP A 70 -21.24 1.08 -2.96
C TRP A 70 -22.75 1.20 -2.94
N SER A 71 -23.29 1.85 -3.98
CA SER A 71 -24.73 2.09 -4.14
C SER A 71 -25.24 1.51 -5.43
N PRO A 72 -26.45 0.87 -5.46
CA PRO A 72 -27.06 0.36 -6.68
C PRO A 72 -27.29 1.45 -7.72
N THR A 73 -27.06 1.11 -9.00
CA THR A 73 -27.37 2.03 -10.12
C THR A 73 -28.83 1.97 -10.53
N GLY A 74 -29.56 0.93 -10.13
CA GLY A 74 -30.90 0.61 -10.62
C GLY A 74 -30.90 -0.21 -11.92
N ARG A 75 -29.73 -0.60 -12.43
CA ARG A 75 -29.57 -1.47 -13.61
C ARG A 75 -29.14 -2.86 -13.17
N GLY A 76 -30.07 -3.80 -13.08
CA GLY A 76 -29.79 -5.14 -12.57
C GLY A 76 -29.19 -5.08 -11.15
N ARG A 77 -28.10 -5.82 -10.95
CA ARG A 77 -27.33 -5.83 -9.68
C ARG A 77 -26.05 -4.98 -9.75
N GLU A 78 -26.00 -4.01 -10.67
CA GLU A 78 -24.85 -3.13 -10.81
C GLU A 78 -24.75 -2.18 -9.63
N VAL A 79 -23.55 -2.11 -9.02
CA VAL A 79 -23.23 -1.16 -7.94
C VAL A 79 -22.01 -0.32 -8.31
N VAL A 80 -22.07 0.95 -7.95
CA VAL A 80 -21.00 1.95 -8.17
C VAL A 80 -20.50 2.49 -6.85
N ILE A 81 -19.22 2.84 -6.83
CA ILE A 81 -18.58 3.42 -5.67
C ILE A 81 -19.08 4.85 -5.44
N LEU A 82 -19.24 5.25 -4.19
CA LEU A 82 -19.41 6.66 -3.83
C LEU A 82 -18.10 7.42 -4.10
N PRO A 83 -18.16 8.72 -4.41
CA PRO A 83 -16.97 9.54 -4.66
C PRO A 83 -16.17 9.86 -3.39
N PHE A 84 -16.51 9.25 -2.28
CA PHE A 84 -15.87 9.42 -0.97
C PHE A 84 -15.46 8.10 -0.37
N MET A 85 -14.43 8.15 0.48
CA MET A 85 -13.97 7.06 1.33
C MET A 85 -13.88 7.56 2.76
N TYR A 86 -14.00 6.66 3.73
CA TYR A 86 -13.84 6.98 5.14
C TYR A 86 -12.49 6.49 5.64
N LEU A 87 -11.65 7.42 6.13
CA LEU A 87 -10.41 7.09 6.83
C LEU A 87 -10.76 6.67 8.26
N ILE A 88 -10.46 5.42 8.60
CA ILE A 88 -10.93 4.81 9.85
C ILE A 88 -10.18 5.37 11.07
N GLU A 89 -8.87 5.49 10.99
CA GLU A 89 -8.04 6.03 12.08
C GLU A 89 -8.33 7.51 12.35
N GLU A 90 -8.48 8.31 11.29
CA GLU A 90 -8.76 9.74 11.35
C GLU A 90 -10.26 10.05 11.59
N GLN A 91 -11.13 9.04 11.56
CA GLN A 91 -12.59 9.17 11.67
C GLN A 91 -13.15 10.26 10.73
N ARG A 92 -12.75 10.20 9.45
CA ARG A 92 -12.98 11.28 8.52
C ARG A 92 -13.33 10.81 7.12
N TRP A 93 -14.33 11.45 6.50
CA TRP A 93 -14.61 11.37 5.07
C TRP A 93 -13.60 12.16 4.25
N ILE A 94 -13.15 11.57 3.15
CA ILE A 94 -12.27 12.18 2.15
C ILE A 94 -12.79 11.91 0.74
N PRO A 95 -12.46 12.75 -0.26
CA PRO A 95 -12.67 12.40 -1.66
C PRO A 95 -11.94 11.07 -1.98
N ARG A 96 -12.57 10.18 -2.74
CA ARG A 96 -11.97 8.88 -3.12
C ARG A 96 -10.60 9.05 -3.80
N ALA A 97 -10.48 10.05 -4.67
CA ALA A 97 -9.21 10.35 -5.34
C ALA A 97 -8.08 10.68 -4.35
N ALA A 98 -8.40 11.23 -3.18
CA ALA A 98 -7.41 11.57 -2.16
C ALA A 98 -6.93 10.35 -1.34
N GLY A 99 -7.66 9.24 -1.36
CA GLY A 99 -7.27 7.96 -0.73
C GLY A 99 -6.26 7.14 -1.54
N LEU A 100 -6.00 7.55 -2.79
CA LEU A 100 -5.10 6.86 -3.72
C LEU A 100 -4.01 7.82 -4.19
N LEU A 101 -2.88 7.31 -4.64
CA LEU A 101 -1.87 8.14 -5.29
C LEU A 101 -2.31 8.40 -6.73
N GLN A 102 -3.14 9.43 -6.91
CA GLN A 102 -3.67 9.82 -8.23
C GLN A 102 -3.25 11.25 -8.60
N PRO A 103 -2.98 11.51 -9.90
CA PRO A 103 -2.72 12.86 -10.38
C PRO A 103 -3.89 13.78 -10.06
N PRO A 104 -3.61 15.06 -9.72
CA PRO A 104 -4.65 16.04 -9.49
C PRO A 104 -5.49 16.26 -10.77
N GLY A 105 -6.80 16.36 -10.59
CA GLY A 105 -7.72 16.60 -11.72
C GLY A 105 -8.25 15.33 -12.40
N ASN A 106 -7.76 14.15 -12.07
CA ASN A 106 -8.28 12.88 -12.63
C ASN A 106 -9.62 12.46 -11.98
N ARG A 107 -10.53 13.44 -11.83
CA ARG A 107 -11.90 13.22 -11.29
C ARG A 107 -12.88 12.68 -12.35
N SER A 108 -12.44 12.62 -13.61
CA SER A 108 -13.29 12.29 -14.76
C SER A 108 -13.37 10.80 -15.09
N GLU A 109 -12.70 9.93 -14.33
CA GLU A 109 -12.93 8.50 -14.49
C GLU A 109 -14.37 8.13 -14.12
N PRO A 110 -15.04 7.31 -14.95
CA PRO A 110 -16.37 6.84 -14.59
C PRO A 110 -16.30 6.16 -13.21
N PRO A 111 -17.35 6.30 -12.39
CA PRO A 111 -17.35 5.71 -11.07
C PRO A 111 -17.01 4.22 -11.16
N GLY A 112 -16.05 3.78 -10.37
CA GLY A 112 -15.63 2.38 -10.34
C GLY A 112 -16.83 1.46 -10.13
N ARG A 113 -16.91 0.37 -10.91
CA ARG A 113 -17.96 -0.64 -10.79
C ARG A 113 -17.41 -1.86 -10.05
N TRP A 114 -18.02 -2.18 -8.94
CA TRP A 114 -17.62 -3.35 -8.14
C TRP A 114 -17.72 -4.65 -8.92
N ASN A 115 -18.78 -4.77 -9.74
CA ASN A 115 -19.14 -5.97 -10.48
C ASN A 115 -18.10 -6.44 -11.51
N GLY A 116 -17.41 -5.52 -12.15
CA GLY A 116 -16.45 -5.85 -13.21
C GLY A 116 -14.99 -5.92 -12.75
N ASN A 117 -14.70 -5.50 -11.51
CA ASN A 117 -13.34 -5.41 -11.01
C ASN A 117 -13.18 -6.02 -9.61
N CYS A 118 -13.77 -5.40 -8.60
CA CYS A 118 -13.55 -5.76 -7.19
C CYS A 118 -14.06 -7.17 -6.84
N ILE A 119 -15.12 -7.61 -7.50
CA ILE A 119 -15.78 -8.92 -7.29
C ILE A 119 -14.78 -10.10 -7.32
N ARG A 120 -13.72 -10.01 -8.15
CA ARG A 120 -12.76 -11.09 -8.33
C ARG A 120 -11.96 -11.40 -7.07
N CYS A 121 -11.47 -10.34 -6.38
CA CYS A 121 -10.56 -10.48 -5.23
C CYS A 121 -11.26 -10.22 -3.89
N HIS A 122 -12.41 -9.58 -3.89
CA HIS A 122 -13.12 -9.18 -2.67
C HIS A 122 -14.32 -10.07 -2.34
N THR A 123 -14.47 -11.21 -3.02
CA THR A 123 -15.51 -12.21 -2.77
C THR A 123 -14.98 -13.63 -2.94
N THR A 124 -15.70 -14.58 -2.38
CA THR A 124 -15.50 -16.00 -2.66
C THR A 124 -16.34 -16.37 -3.89
N HIS A 125 -15.66 -16.86 -4.92
CA HIS A 125 -16.25 -17.28 -6.19
C HIS A 125 -17.26 -16.29 -6.80
N GLY A 126 -16.79 -15.07 -7.05
CA GLY A 126 -17.60 -14.02 -7.68
C GLY A 126 -17.70 -14.18 -9.20
N VAL A 127 -18.93 -14.08 -9.73
CA VAL A 127 -19.22 -14.11 -11.16
C VAL A 127 -19.93 -12.83 -11.56
N PRO A 128 -19.34 -11.97 -12.41
CA PRO A 128 -19.93 -10.69 -12.82
C PRO A 128 -21.25 -10.83 -13.57
N ARG A 129 -21.38 -11.80 -14.47
CA ARG A 129 -22.56 -12.06 -15.31
C ARG A 129 -23.04 -10.81 -16.04
N LYS A 130 -22.10 -10.18 -16.77
CA LYS A 130 -22.41 -9.01 -17.59
C LYS A 130 -23.26 -9.38 -18.79
N GLY A 131 -24.44 -8.77 -18.90
CA GLY A 131 -25.37 -8.89 -20.02
C GLY A 131 -25.69 -7.54 -20.66
N PRO A 132 -26.58 -7.52 -21.67
CA PRO A 132 -27.00 -6.29 -22.36
C PRO A 132 -27.64 -5.24 -21.43
N SER A 133 -28.34 -5.67 -20.40
CA SER A 133 -29.05 -4.82 -19.43
C SER A 133 -28.20 -4.42 -18.21
N GLY A 134 -26.93 -4.76 -18.16
CA GLY A 134 -26.05 -4.51 -17.01
C GLY A 134 -25.51 -5.80 -16.38
N TYR A 135 -25.19 -5.76 -15.10
CA TYR A 135 -24.66 -6.89 -14.36
C TYR A 135 -25.77 -7.63 -13.58
N ASP A 136 -25.72 -8.97 -13.60
CA ASP A 136 -26.50 -9.86 -12.73
C ASP A 136 -25.57 -10.67 -11.83
N SER A 137 -24.63 -9.98 -11.16
CA SER A 137 -23.54 -10.59 -10.42
C SER A 137 -24.02 -11.54 -9.33
N GLN A 138 -23.27 -12.63 -9.16
CA GLN A 138 -23.47 -13.63 -8.11
C GLN A 138 -22.16 -13.89 -7.39
N VAL A 139 -22.23 -14.16 -6.11
CA VAL A 139 -21.10 -14.55 -5.26
C VAL A 139 -21.50 -15.75 -4.40
N ALA A 140 -20.58 -16.64 -4.12
CA ALA A 140 -20.82 -17.66 -3.10
C ALA A 140 -20.89 -17.01 -1.72
N GLU A 141 -19.95 -16.12 -1.43
CA GLU A 141 -19.90 -15.31 -0.20
C GLU A 141 -19.31 -13.93 -0.49
N PHE A 142 -19.78 -12.91 0.23
CA PHE A 142 -19.05 -11.64 0.32
C PHE A 142 -17.82 -11.81 1.21
N GLY A 143 -16.69 -11.21 0.79
CA GLY A 143 -15.42 -11.41 1.45
C GLY A 143 -14.73 -12.72 1.06
N ILE A 144 -13.67 -13.05 1.78
CA ILE A 144 -12.84 -14.23 1.54
C ILE A 144 -13.24 -15.29 2.57
N GLY A 145 -14.09 -16.22 2.16
CA GLY A 145 -14.49 -17.38 2.94
C GLY A 145 -13.55 -18.57 2.73
N CYS A 146 -13.87 -19.68 3.40
CA CYS A 146 -13.05 -20.90 3.39
C CYS A 146 -12.74 -21.39 1.97
N GLU A 147 -13.72 -21.36 1.08
CA GLU A 147 -13.60 -21.90 -0.28
C GLU A 147 -12.70 -21.05 -1.20
N ALA A 148 -12.39 -19.81 -0.83
CA ALA A 148 -11.43 -19.01 -1.57
C ALA A 148 -10.00 -19.59 -1.53
N CYS A 149 -9.66 -20.29 -0.44
CA CYS A 149 -8.35 -20.92 -0.23
C CYS A 149 -8.41 -22.45 -0.34
N HIS A 150 -9.52 -23.05 0.05
CA HIS A 150 -9.67 -24.51 0.13
C HIS A 150 -10.44 -25.12 -1.05
N GLY A 151 -11.01 -24.30 -1.94
CA GLY A 151 -11.87 -24.77 -3.04
C GLY A 151 -13.26 -25.22 -2.57
N PRO A 152 -14.11 -25.70 -3.49
CA PRO A 152 -15.50 -26.05 -3.20
C PRO A 152 -15.65 -27.11 -2.11
N GLY A 153 -16.31 -26.77 -1.00
CA GLY A 153 -16.41 -27.59 0.21
C GLY A 153 -17.57 -28.58 0.25
N HIS A 154 -18.50 -28.59 -0.70
CA HIS A 154 -19.69 -29.45 -0.64
C HIS A 154 -19.37 -30.94 -0.44
N ARG A 155 -18.43 -31.48 -1.22
CA ARG A 155 -18.03 -32.88 -1.11
C ARG A 155 -17.35 -33.19 0.22
N HIS A 156 -16.57 -32.25 0.73
CA HIS A 156 -15.93 -32.34 2.05
C HIS A 156 -16.98 -32.43 3.16
N VAL A 157 -17.93 -31.49 3.18
CA VAL A 157 -18.99 -31.46 4.20
C VAL A 157 -19.83 -32.73 4.19
N THR A 158 -20.18 -33.23 3.00
CA THR A 158 -20.94 -34.49 2.86
C THR A 158 -20.14 -35.66 3.44
N ARG A 159 -18.83 -35.74 3.09
CA ARG A 159 -17.97 -36.83 3.56
C ARG A 159 -17.75 -36.80 5.07
N MET A 160 -17.59 -35.62 5.65
CA MET A 160 -17.39 -35.45 7.10
C MET A 160 -18.65 -35.73 7.92
N LYS A 161 -19.85 -35.56 7.35
CA LYS A 161 -21.11 -35.89 8.05
C LYS A 161 -21.35 -37.38 8.16
N ASP A 162 -20.83 -38.16 7.24
CA ASP A 162 -21.18 -39.58 7.09
C ASP A 162 -20.16 -40.55 7.74
N ARG A 163 -19.01 -40.05 8.28
CA ARG A 163 -17.91 -40.94 8.71
C ARG A 163 -17.03 -40.43 9.83
N VAL A 164 -16.47 -41.40 10.58
CA VAL A 164 -15.21 -41.24 11.30
C VAL A 164 -14.08 -41.29 10.25
N VAL A 165 -13.40 -40.18 10.01
CA VAL A 165 -12.37 -40.02 8.99
C VAL A 165 -11.02 -40.49 9.55
N ALA A 166 -10.32 -41.40 8.84
CA ALA A 166 -8.94 -41.76 9.17
C ALA A 166 -7.96 -40.64 8.76
N ALA A 167 -6.80 -40.58 9.40
CA ALA A 167 -5.80 -39.52 9.18
C ALA A 167 -5.31 -39.42 7.73
N ASP A 168 -5.31 -40.53 6.98
CA ASP A 168 -4.83 -40.61 5.59
C ASP A 168 -5.95 -40.51 4.53
N ASP A 169 -7.19 -40.27 4.94
CA ASP A 169 -8.30 -40.18 3.99
C ASP A 169 -8.21 -38.92 3.12
N ASP A 170 -8.58 -39.07 1.84
CA ASP A 170 -8.85 -37.92 0.97
C ASP A 170 -10.07 -37.15 1.51
N LEU A 171 -9.82 -36.00 2.10
CA LEU A 171 -10.86 -35.14 2.69
C LEU A 171 -11.74 -34.44 1.64
N ALA A 172 -11.49 -34.65 0.34
CA ALA A 172 -12.19 -34.01 -0.77
C ALA A 172 -12.19 -32.46 -0.69
N ILE A 173 -11.12 -31.90 -0.14
CA ILE A 173 -10.87 -30.45 -0.03
C ILE A 173 -9.36 -30.19 -0.12
N ILE A 174 -8.98 -29.06 -0.68
CA ILE A 174 -7.58 -28.66 -0.79
C ILE A 174 -7.07 -28.19 0.58
N ASN A 175 -5.90 -28.69 0.97
CA ASN A 175 -5.13 -28.10 2.07
C ASN A 175 -3.89 -27.41 1.47
N PRO A 176 -3.81 -26.06 1.51
CA PRO A 176 -2.71 -25.32 0.91
C PRO A 176 -1.32 -25.74 1.41
N SER A 177 -1.19 -26.14 2.68
CA SER A 177 0.08 -26.57 3.26
C SER A 177 0.60 -27.92 2.73
N ARG A 178 -0.25 -28.71 2.09
CA ARG A 178 0.11 -30.01 1.46
C ARG A 178 0.47 -29.89 -0.03
N LEU A 179 0.34 -28.68 -0.59
CA LEU A 179 0.70 -28.41 -1.99
C LEU A 179 2.19 -28.12 -2.12
N SER A 180 2.72 -28.16 -3.35
CA SER A 180 4.04 -27.58 -3.61
C SER A 180 4.04 -26.08 -3.26
N HIS A 181 5.20 -25.53 -2.90
CA HIS A 181 5.32 -24.11 -2.55
C HIS A 181 4.77 -23.19 -3.65
N GLN A 182 4.95 -23.54 -4.92
CA GLN A 182 4.40 -22.79 -6.05
C GLN A 182 2.87 -22.79 -6.01
N ARG A 183 2.24 -23.98 -5.88
CA ARG A 183 0.78 -24.11 -5.86
C ARG A 183 0.15 -23.46 -4.63
N ALA A 184 0.79 -23.60 -3.47
CA ALA A 184 0.36 -22.93 -2.25
C ALA A 184 0.36 -21.40 -2.42
N SER A 185 1.44 -20.83 -2.98
CA SER A 185 1.54 -19.39 -3.22
C SER A 185 0.56 -18.88 -4.28
N GLN A 186 0.23 -19.71 -5.29
CA GLN A 186 -0.74 -19.36 -6.33
C GLN A 186 -2.15 -19.13 -5.77
N ILE A 187 -2.50 -19.75 -4.64
CA ILE A 187 -3.76 -19.50 -3.96
C ILE A 187 -3.84 -18.04 -3.49
N CYS A 188 -2.76 -17.49 -2.94
CA CYS A 188 -2.69 -16.08 -2.58
C CYS A 188 -2.59 -15.19 -3.83
N GLY A 189 -1.81 -15.64 -4.82
CA GLY A 189 -1.58 -14.95 -6.08
C GLY A 189 -2.84 -14.71 -6.92
N GLN A 190 -3.92 -15.46 -6.73
CA GLN A 190 -5.19 -15.18 -7.43
C GLN A 190 -5.73 -13.77 -7.15
N CYS A 191 -5.38 -13.20 -5.98
CA CYS A 191 -5.78 -11.85 -5.57
C CYS A 191 -4.57 -10.91 -5.37
N HIS A 192 -3.46 -11.42 -4.83
CA HIS A 192 -2.24 -10.66 -4.51
C HIS A 192 -1.25 -10.61 -5.67
N SER A 193 -1.76 -10.42 -6.90
CA SER A 193 -0.94 -10.25 -8.09
C SER A 193 -1.59 -9.33 -9.11
N VAL A 194 -0.74 -8.67 -9.87
CA VAL A 194 -1.14 -7.95 -11.09
C VAL A 194 -0.79 -8.80 -12.30
N TRP A 195 -1.70 -8.84 -13.25
CA TRP A 195 -1.58 -9.64 -14.45
C TRP A 195 -2.43 -9.06 -15.58
N TYR A 196 -2.03 -9.34 -16.81
CA TYR A 196 -2.78 -8.99 -18.00
C TYR A 196 -3.79 -10.08 -18.35
N ILE A 197 -4.92 -9.64 -18.86
CA ILE A 197 -5.86 -10.49 -19.59
C ILE A 197 -6.07 -9.91 -20.98
N THR A 198 -6.16 -10.76 -21.98
CA THR A 198 -6.55 -10.34 -23.32
C THR A 198 -8.02 -9.86 -23.33
N THR A 199 -8.41 -9.11 -24.37
CA THR A 199 -9.79 -8.66 -24.50
C THR A 199 -10.80 -9.84 -24.47
N GLY A 200 -10.47 -10.97 -25.10
CA GLY A 200 -11.32 -12.17 -25.08
C GLY A 200 -11.45 -12.79 -23.69
N GLU A 201 -10.36 -12.86 -22.94
CA GLU A 201 -10.35 -13.35 -21.55
C GLU A 201 -11.11 -12.41 -20.62
N HIS A 202 -11.02 -11.11 -20.85
CA HIS A 202 -11.80 -10.12 -20.09
C HIS A 202 -13.30 -10.31 -20.33
N ILE A 203 -13.72 -10.52 -21.56
CA ILE A 203 -15.13 -10.82 -21.89
C ILE A 203 -15.59 -12.12 -21.21
N ASP A 204 -14.77 -13.17 -21.27
CA ASP A 204 -15.06 -14.45 -20.60
C ASP A 204 -15.18 -14.27 -19.08
N PHE A 205 -14.26 -13.52 -18.47
CA PHE A 205 -14.35 -13.18 -17.05
C PHE A 205 -15.63 -12.42 -16.70
N LEU A 206 -16.00 -11.43 -17.49
CA LEU A 206 -17.22 -10.65 -17.25
C LEU A 206 -18.51 -11.50 -17.35
N GLN A 207 -18.49 -12.58 -18.11
CA GLN A 207 -19.63 -13.49 -18.26
C GLN A 207 -19.62 -14.63 -17.26
N ASN A 208 -18.47 -15.27 -17.08
CA ASN A 208 -18.33 -16.57 -16.42
C ASN A 208 -17.53 -16.53 -15.10
N GLY A 209 -16.97 -15.37 -14.75
CA GLY A 209 -16.11 -15.21 -13.56
C GLY A 209 -14.71 -15.77 -13.76
N PHE A 210 -13.93 -15.75 -12.68
CA PHE A 210 -12.56 -16.23 -12.68
C PHE A 210 -12.53 -17.75 -12.55
N ARG A 211 -11.86 -18.42 -13.49
CA ARG A 211 -11.91 -19.88 -13.62
C ARG A 211 -10.93 -20.62 -12.71
N TYR A 212 -9.95 -19.93 -12.13
CA TYR A 212 -9.00 -20.54 -11.20
C TYR A 212 -9.71 -21.16 -9.98
N ARG A 213 -9.22 -22.31 -9.56
CA ARG A 213 -9.62 -22.97 -8.31
C ARG A 213 -8.36 -23.27 -7.49
N PRO A 214 -8.41 -23.18 -6.14
CA PRO A 214 -7.31 -23.58 -5.29
C PRO A 214 -6.76 -24.96 -5.67
N GLY A 215 -5.43 -25.04 -5.84
CA GLY A 215 -4.75 -26.24 -6.31
C GLY A 215 -4.53 -26.33 -7.81
N ASP A 216 -5.24 -25.54 -8.62
CA ASP A 216 -4.98 -25.46 -10.07
C ASP A 216 -3.66 -24.71 -10.37
N ASP A 217 -3.27 -24.71 -11.63
CA ASP A 217 -2.20 -23.86 -12.13
C ASP A 217 -2.74 -22.46 -12.47
N LEU A 218 -2.33 -21.47 -11.68
CA LEU A 218 -2.76 -20.09 -11.90
C LEU A 218 -2.35 -19.57 -13.29
N ALA A 219 -1.20 -20.02 -13.81
CA ALA A 219 -0.75 -19.66 -15.15
C ALA A 219 -1.68 -20.21 -16.25
N LYS A 220 -2.34 -21.35 -16.00
CA LYS A 220 -3.34 -21.94 -16.93
C LYS A 220 -4.68 -21.22 -16.87
N ALA A 221 -4.94 -20.45 -15.83
CA ALA A 221 -6.12 -19.60 -15.76
C ALA A 221 -5.99 -18.31 -16.59
N ARG A 222 -5.01 -18.27 -17.50
CA ARG A 222 -4.77 -17.21 -18.48
C ARG A 222 -4.33 -15.88 -17.86
N LEU A 223 -3.43 -15.99 -16.87
CA LEU A 223 -2.77 -14.83 -16.30
C LEU A 223 -1.43 -14.68 -17.00
N HIS A 224 -1.29 -13.63 -17.79
CA HIS A 224 -0.02 -13.24 -18.38
C HIS A 224 0.72 -12.36 -17.38
N ASP A 225 2.02 -12.59 -17.24
CA ASP A 225 2.85 -11.71 -16.41
C ASP A 225 2.76 -10.27 -16.93
N PHE A 226 2.75 -9.33 -15.99
CA PHE A 226 2.75 -7.93 -16.32
C PHE A 226 4.10 -7.59 -16.92
N ASP A 227 4.12 -6.91 -18.07
CA ASP A 227 5.34 -6.35 -18.62
C ASP A 227 5.77 -5.19 -17.69
N ALA A 228 7.02 -5.24 -17.20
CA ALA A 228 7.57 -4.21 -16.30
C ALA A 228 7.56 -2.79 -16.90
N ASP A 229 7.23 -2.70 -18.17
CA ASP A 229 7.27 -1.47 -18.97
C ASP A 229 6.08 -0.51 -18.73
N ASP A 230 5.13 -0.84 -17.84
CA ASP A 230 4.03 0.10 -17.54
C ASP A 230 4.46 1.31 -16.70
N GLY A 231 5.65 1.27 -16.11
CA GLY A 231 6.29 2.37 -15.37
C GLY A 231 5.55 2.86 -14.12
N TYR A 232 4.36 2.33 -13.86
CA TYR A 232 3.50 2.76 -12.75
C TYR A 232 3.47 1.75 -11.62
N ARG A 233 3.28 0.46 -11.92
CA ARG A 233 3.10 -0.60 -10.91
C ARG A 233 4.40 -1.29 -10.53
N PHE A 234 5.40 -1.21 -11.39
CA PHE A 234 6.72 -1.79 -11.17
C PHE A 234 7.80 -0.74 -11.36
N TRP A 235 8.88 -0.87 -10.61
CA TRP A 235 10.15 -0.23 -10.93
C TRP A 235 10.72 -0.88 -12.20
N SER A 236 11.65 -0.21 -12.87
CA SER A 236 12.16 -0.71 -14.15
C SER A 236 12.93 -2.05 -14.07
N ASP A 237 13.27 -2.50 -12.85
CA ASP A 237 13.83 -3.83 -12.58
C ASP A 237 12.76 -4.90 -12.32
N GLY A 238 11.48 -4.54 -12.41
CA GLY A 238 10.36 -5.44 -12.15
C GLY A 238 9.95 -5.56 -10.68
N MET A 239 10.62 -4.87 -9.75
CA MET A 239 10.20 -4.85 -8.36
C MET A 239 8.87 -4.10 -8.22
N ALA A 240 7.97 -4.64 -7.38
CA ALA A 240 6.66 -4.06 -7.11
C ALA A 240 6.77 -2.63 -6.53
N ARG A 241 6.01 -1.70 -7.10
CA ARG A 241 5.94 -0.30 -6.70
C ARG A 241 4.63 0.05 -6.00
N VAL A 242 3.64 -0.84 -6.09
CA VAL A 242 2.32 -0.70 -5.47
C VAL A 242 1.95 -1.99 -4.74
N SER A 243 1.14 -1.89 -3.69
CA SER A 243 0.58 -3.04 -2.96
C SER A 243 -0.33 -3.91 -3.84
N ALA A 244 -0.80 -5.03 -3.31
CA ALA A 244 -1.56 -6.07 -4.01
C ALA A 244 -0.78 -6.77 -5.14
N THR A 245 0.57 -6.71 -5.09
CA THR A 245 1.50 -7.33 -6.05
C THR A 245 2.54 -8.23 -5.36
N GLU A 246 2.24 -8.66 -4.15
CA GLU A 246 3.16 -9.41 -3.29
C GLU A 246 3.61 -10.72 -3.94
N TYR A 247 2.69 -11.41 -4.63
CA TYR A 247 3.01 -12.65 -5.33
C TYR A 247 3.94 -12.43 -6.53
N ASN A 248 3.79 -11.32 -7.26
CA ASN A 248 4.72 -10.97 -8.34
C ASN A 248 6.14 -10.83 -7.80
N GLY A 249 6.32 -10.09 -6.70
CA GLY A 249 7.64 -9.91 -6.06
C GLY A 249 8.21 -11.22 -5.50
N LEU A 250 7.40 -12.03 -4.80
CA LEU A 250 7.84 -13.30 -4.25
C LEU A 250 8.39 -14.23 -5.34
N ARG A 251 7.73 -14.34 -6.48
CA ARG A 251 8.14 -15.18 -7.62
C ARG A 251 9.54 -14.83 -8.14
N GLU A 252 9.94 -13.57 -8.04
CA GLU A 252 11.26 -13.10 -8.49
C GLU A 252 12.37 -13.40 -7.48
N SER A 253 12.03 -13.69 -6.22
CA SER A 253 12.98 -13.99 -5.15
C SER A 253 13.73 -15.31 -5.37
N ALA A 254 15.04 -15.34 -5.07
CA ALA A 254 15.84 -16.56 -5.12
C ALA A 254 15.30 -17.65 -4.16
N CYS A 255 14.79 -17.25 -3.00
CA CYS A 255 14.18 -18.15 -2.01
C CYS A 255 12.98 -18.92 -2.59
N TYR A 256 12.23 -18.33 -3.51
CA TYR A 256 11.12 -18.97 -4.21
C TYR A 256 11.61 -19.80 -5.41
N LYS A 257 12.49 -19.23 -6.25
CA LYS A 257 12.96 -19.87 -7.49
C LYS A 257 13.85 -21.08 -7.25
N GLN A 258 14.74 -21.00 -6.27
CA GLN A 258 15.76 -22.01 -5.98
C GLN A 258 15.47 -22.80 -4.69
N GLY A 259 14.67 -22.23 -3.79
CA GLY A 259 14.24 -22.82 -2.54
C GLY A 259 12.83 -23.37 -2.58
N LYS A 260 12.22 -23.43 -1.40
CA LYS A 260 10.84 -23.89 -1.22
C LYS A 260 9.96 -22.84 -0.51
N MET A 261 10.36 -21.57 -0.55
CA MET A 261 9.62 -20.50 0.09
C MET A 261 8.26 -20.33 -0.55
N SER A 262 7.25 -20.13 0.27
CA SER A 262 5.89 -19.77 -0.14
C SER A 262 5.35 -18.65 0.74
N CYS A 263 4.19 -18.10 0.42
CA CYS A 263 3.48 -17.18 1.32
C CYS A 263 3.28 -17.80 2.71
N LEU A 264 3.02 -19.11 2.77
CA LEU A 264 2.83 -19.85 4.02
C LEU A 264 4.13 -20.07 4.82
N SER A 265 5.30 -19.68 4.31
CA SER A 265 6.53 -19.68 5.10
C SER A 265 6.55 -18.56 6.16
N CYS A 266 5.72 -17.53 5.98
CA CYS A 266 5.64 -16.38 6.88
C CYS A 266 4.21 -16.11 7.35
N HIS A 267 3.20 -16.33 6.50
CA HIS A 267 1.81 -16.01 6.78
C HIS A 267 0.98 -17.24 7.16
N GLN A 268 -0.01 -17.02 8.01
CA GLN A 268 -0.96 -18.01 8.49
C GLN A 268 -2.37 -17.42 8.45
N MET A 269 -3.28 -18.06 7.69
CA MET A 269 -4.65 -17.54 7.49
C MET A 269 -5.63 -17.89 8.62
N HIS A 270 -5.20 -18.72 9.56
CA HIS A 270 -5.93 -19.05 10.78
C HIS A 270 -5.03 -18.69 11.97
N GLN A 271 -5.52 -17.88 12.90
CA GLN A 271 -4.78 -17.61 14.12
C GLN A 271 -4.57 -18.94 14.87
N ALA A 272 -3.33 -19.23 15.26
CA ALA A 272 -3.03 -20.43 16.02
C ALA A 272 -3.64 -20.35 17.45
N ASP A 273 -4.00 -21.48 18.01
CA ASP A 273 -4.63 -21.54 19.36
C ASP A 273 -3.68 -21.02 20.47
N ASP A 274 -2.38 -21.11 20.26
CA ASP A 274 -1.32 -20.63 21.15
C ASP A 274 -0.83 -19.21 20.83
N ASP A 275 -1.37 -18.56 19.80
CA ASP A 275 -1.08 -17.16 19.47
C ASP A 275 -1.86 -16.23 20.40
N SER A 276 -1.16 -15.64 21.36
CA SER A 276 -1.75 -14.78 22.39
C SER A 276 -2.07 -13.35 21.91
N ARG A 277 -1.73 -12.99 20.66
CA ARG A 277 -2.08 -11.67 20.11
C ARG A 277 -3.59 -11.49 20.02
N PRO A 278 -4.13 -10.31 20.27
CA PRO A 278 -5.52 -10.01 19.93
C PRO A 278 -5.79 -10.30 18.45
N SER A 279 -6.94 -10.83 18.10
CA SER A 279 -7.29 -11.19 16.71
C SER A 279 -7.19 -10.00 15.76
N ALA A 280 -7.47 -8.77 16.22
CA ALA A 280 -7.31 -7.56 15.40
C ALA A 280 -5.83 -7.23 15.11
N GLU A 281 -4.91 -7.53 16.03
CA GLU A 281 -3.47 -7.36 15.84
C GLU A 281 -2.93 -8.42 14.88
N TRP A 282 -3.27 -9.70 15.09
CA TRP A 282 -2.91 -10.78 14.20
C TRP A 282 -3.44 -10.54 12.77
N ALA A 283 -4.69 -10.12 12.63
CA ALA A 283 -5.33 -9.88 11.33
C ALA A 283 -4.69 -8.74 10.52
N ASN A 284 -3.88 -7.87 11.14
CA ASN A 284 -3.22 -6.76 10.46
C ASN A 284 -2.16 -7.23 9.44
N ASP A 285 -1.42 -8.28 9.75
CA ASP A 285 -0.37 -8.82 8.88
C ASP A 285 -0.44 -10.35 8.69
N GLN A 286 -1.19 -11.04 9.53
CA GLN A 286 -1.40 -12.49 9.52
C GLN A 286 -0.08 -13.29 9.56
N LEU A 287 0.96 -12.73 10.19
CA LEU A 287 2.23 -13.42 10.35
C LEU A 287 2.12 -14.54 11.39
N GLN A 288 2.78 -15.65 11.12
CA GLN A 288 3.02 -16.68 12.12
C GLN A 288 3.88 -16.11 13.25
N VAL A 289 3.67 -16.56 14.48
CA VAL A 289 4.49 -16.14 15.64
C VAL A 289 5.98 -16.43 15.38
N GLU A 290 6.29 -17.57 14.78
CA GLU A 290 7.64 -18.02 14.43
C GLU A 290 8.25 -17.24 13.25
N ALA A 291 7.43 -16.51 12.46
CA ALA A 291 7.88 -15.71 11.35
C ALA A 291 7.99 -14.20 11.68
N THR A 292 7.89 -13.83 12.96
CA THR A 292 8.10 -12.44 13.38
C THR A 292 9.60 -12.09 13.45
N GLY A 293 9.96 -10.91 12.93
CA GLY A 293 11.35 -10.43 12.91
C GLY A 293 12.27 -11.34 12.11
N ASN A 294 13.50 -11.55 12.58
CA ASN A 294 14.51 -12.36 11.90
C ASN A 294 14.18 -13.84 11.86
N ARG A 295 13.29 -14.33 12.72
CA ARG A 295 12.88 -15.74 12.72
C ARG A 295 12.32 -16.19 11.38
N ALA A 296 11.66 -15.30 10.64
CA ALA A 296 11.20 -15.56 9.28
C ALA A 296 12.32 -15.99 8.32
N CYS A 297 13.54 -15.51 8.52
CA CYS A 297 14.67 -15.75 7.63
C CYS A 297 15.56 -16.89 8.15
N VAL A 298 15.85 -16.90 9.46
CA VAL A 298 16.79 -17.85 10.06
C VAL A 298 16.24 -19.28 10.16
N GLN A 299 14.96 -19.52 9.86
CA GLN A 299 14.44 -20.87 9.64
C GLN A 299 15.16 -21.60 8.48
N CYS A 300 15.67 -20.86 7.49
CA CYS A 300 16.45 -21.37 6.37
C CYS A 300 17.93 -20.94 6.43
N HIS A 301 18.20 -19.70 6.81
CA HIS A 301 19.53 -19.10 6.94
C HIS A 301 20.03 -19.26 8.38
N GLN A 302 20.26 -20.52 8.81
CA GLN A 302 20.50 -20.88 10.20
C GLN A 302 21.78 -20.28 10.78
N GLU A 303 22.78 -19.99 9.94
CA GLU A 303 24.05 -19.35 10.33
C GLU A 303 23.84 -18.00 11.00
N TYR A 304 22.79 -17.26 10.64
CA TYR A 304 22.47 -15.94 11.22
C TYR A 304 21.68 -16.02 12.54
N GLN A 305 21.47 -17.24 13.11
CA GLN A 305 21.04 -17.38 14.51
C GLN A 305 22.16 -17.00 15.47
N ASP A 306 23.42 -17.17 15.05
CA ASP A 306 24.57 -16.65 15.80
C ASP A 306 24.66 -15.13 15.67
N GLN A 307 24.59 -14.45 16.81
CA GLN A 307 24.60 -12.98 16.87
C GLN A 307 25.92 -12.37 16.36
N THR A 308 27.04 -13.11 16.45
CA THR A 308 28.34 -12.66 15.94
C THR A 308 28.33 -12.68 14.41
N VAL A 309 27.81 -13.75 13.81
CA VAL A 309 27.67 -13.89 12.38
C VAL A 309 26.67 -12.85 11.84
N LEU A 310 25.54 -12.68 12.52
CA LEU A 310 24.56 -11.68 12.14
C LEU A 310 25.13 -10.26 12.18
N THR A 311 25.86 -9.91 13.24
CA THR A 311 26.50 -8.60 13.38
C THR A 311 27.58 -8.38 12.32
N ALA A 312 28.38 -9.40 12.02
CA ALA A 312 29.38 -9.33 10.95
C ALA A 312 28.74 -9.15 9.56
N HIS A 313 27.57 -9.77 9.35
CA HIS A 313 26.81 -9.60 8.10
C HIS A 313 26.13 -8.24 8.02
N THR A 314 25.47 -7.78 9.07
CA THR A 314 24.65 -6.55 9.00
C THR A 314 25.44 -5.28 9.29
N HIS A 315 26.58 -5.37 9.95
CA HIS A 315 27.37 -4.26 10.50
C HIS A 315 26.57 -3.36 11.47
N HIS A 316 25.53 -3.94 12.11
CA HIS A 316 24.68 -3.28 13.08
C HIS A 316 24.66 -4.02 14.42
N ALA A 317 24.41 -3.30 15.51
CA ALA A 317 24.28 -3.91 16.82
C ALA A 317 23.12 -4.94 16.85
N PRO A 318 23.30 -6.07 17.55
CA PRO A 318 22.23 -7.05 17.73
C PRO A 318 20.95 -6.40 18.28
N ALA A 319 19.80 -6.89 17.86
CA ALA A 319 18.48 -6.37 18.23
C ALA A 319 18.18 -4.90 17.84
N SER A 320 19.08 -4.23 17.11
CA SER A 320 18.78 -2.94 16.49
C SER A 320 17.91 -3.11 15.25
N SER A 321 17.25 -2.04 14.80
CA SER A 321 16.50 -2.06 13.53
C SER A 321 17.38 -2.38 12.33
N GLY A 322 18.68 -2.06 12.37
CA GLY A 322 19.65 -2.35 11.31
C GLY A 322 20.02 -3.83 11.20
N SER A 323 19.83 -4.63 12.26
CA SER A 323 20.03 -6.09 12.22
C SER A 323 18.77 -6.88 11.85
N ASN A 324 17.66 -6.18 11.51
CA ASN A 324 16.45 -6.83 11.05
C ASN A 324 16.53 -7.09 9.54
N CYS A 325 16.60 -8.37 9.15
CA CYS A 325 16.78 -8.83 7.77
C CYS A 325 15.84 -8.15 6.76
N VAL A 326 14.56 -8.01 7.13
CA VAL A 326 13.54 -7.42 6.24
C VAL A 326 13.76 -5.93 5.97
N ASN A 327 14.52 -5.21 6.80
CA ASN A 327 14.78 -3.78 6.56
C ASN A 327 15.75 -3.56 5.40
N CYS A 328 16.62 -4.54 5.10
CA CYS A 328 17.55 -4.50 3.99
C CYS A 328 17.05 -5.28 2.77
N HIS A 329 16.51 -6.50 2.99
CA HIS A 329 16.18 -7.45 1.93
C HIS A 329 14.71 -7.37 1.46
N MET A 330 13.83 -6.74 2.24
CA MET A 330 12.42 -6.46 1.92
C MET A 330 12.08 -5.00 2.27
N PRO A 331 12.76 -4.02 1.65
CA PRO A 331 12.60 -2.61 2.03
C PRO A 331 11.18 -2.12 1.72
N HIS A 332 10.76 -1.04 2.40
CA HIS A 332 9.47 -0.40 2.16
C HIS A 332 9.52 0.46 0.89
N THR A 333 9.50 -0.17 -0.28
CA THR A 333 9.59 0.48 -1.59
C THR A 333 8.31 0.40 -2.40
N ALA A 334 7.26 -0.25 -1.88
CA ALA A 334 5.94 -0.25 -2.46
C ALA A 334 5.02 0.76 -1.75
N TYR A 335 4.21 1.48 -2.53
CA TYR A 335 3.16 2.35 -2.01
C TYR A 335 1.87 1.56 -1.82
N GLY A 336 1.12 1.82 -0.78
CA GLY A 336 -0.22 1.29 -0.61
C GLY A 336 -0.94 1.91 0.60
N LEU A 337 -2.25 2.13 0.48
CA LEU A 337 -3.12 2.57 1.58
C LEU A 337 -2.57 3.77 2.36
N LEU A 338 -2.08 4.79 1.64
CA LEU A 338 -1.47 6.01 2.19
C LEU A 338 -0.25 5.74 3.09
N LYS A 339 0.52 4.69 2.82
CA LYS A 339 1.75 4.34 3.53
C LYS A 339 2.76 3.61 2.64
N ALA A 340 3.97 3.39 3.16
CA ALA A 340 4.95 2.50 2.55
C ALA A 340 4.73 1.06 3.02
N ILE A 341 4.85 0.13 2.09
CA ILE A 341 4.68 -1.32 2.29
C ILE A 341 5.97 -2.02 1.88
N ARG A 342 6.27 -3.15 2.53
CA ARG A 342 7.45 -3.95 2.20
C ARG A 342 7.34 -4.59 0.83
N SER A 343 8.42 -4.53 0.06
CA SER A 343 8.58 -5.37 -1.11
C SER A 343 8.62 -6.85 -0.72
N HIS A 344 7.91 -7.69 -1.46
CA HIS A 344 8.00 -9.15 -1.33
C HIS A 344 9.02 -9.77 -2.30
N GLN A 345 9.69 -8.96 -3.11
CA GLN A 345 10.89 -9.39 -3.81
C GLN A 345 12.07 -9.28 -2.85
N ILE A 346 12.53 -10.45 -2.38
CA ILE A 346 13.68 -10.55 -1.47
C ILE A 346 14.95 -10.43 -2.32
N GLU A 347 15.71 -9.38 -2.07
CA GLU A 347 16.88 -9.03 -2.89
C GLU A 347 18.08 -8.56 -2.06
N ILE A 348 19.20 -8.38 -2.73
CA ILE A 348 20.42 -7.79 -2.17
C ILE A 348 20.42 -6.29 -2.52
N PRO A 349 20.63 -5.39 -1.53
CA PRO A 349 20.73 -3.96 -1.77
C PRO A 349 21.97 -3.61 -2.64
N ILE A 350 21.76 -2.94 -3.78
CA ILE A 350 22.83 -2.53 -4.72
C ILE A 350 22.55 -1.09 -5.18
N VAL A 351 23.53 -0.18 -4.95
CA VAL A 351 23.37 1.25 -5.26
C VAL A 351 23.17 1.49 -6.76
N ARG A 352 23.92 0.79 -7.62
CA ARG A 352 23.77 0.90 -9.07
C ARG A 352 22.33 0.61 -9.51
N VAL A 353 21.71 -0.47 -8.99
CA VAL A 353 20.32 -0.82 -9.30
C VAL A 353 19.36 0.27 -8.83
N SER A 354 19.52 0.78 -7.60
CA SER A 354 18.70 1.88 -7.08
C SER A 354 18.78 3.12 -7.99
N ARG A 355 19.99 3.46 -8.45
CA ARG A 355 20.20 4.61 -9.33
C ARG A 355 19.56 4.42 -10.72
N GLU A 356 19.76 3.26 -11.32
CA GLU A 356 19.24 2.94 -12.67
C GLU A 356 17.71 2.88 -12.69
N THR A 357 17.11 2.36 -11.63
CA THR A 357 15.64 2.16 -11.54
C THR A 357 14.89 3.34 -10.92
N GLY A 358 15.61 4.22 -10.20
CA GLY A 358 15.01 5.25 -9.37
C GLY A 358 14.40 4.74 -8.05
N ARG A 359 14.47 3.43 -7.77
CA ARG A 359 13.95 2.82 -6.56
C ARG A 359 14.78 3.27 -5.33
N PRO A 360 14.12 3.77 -4.26
CA PRO A 360 14.85 4.18 -3.05
C PRO A 360 15.69 3.05 -2.46
N MET A 361 16.94 3.37 -2.11
CA MET A 361 17.91 2.42 -1.57
C MET A 361 17.60 2.06 -0.11
N ALA A 362 17.58 0.78 0.23
CA ALA A 362 17.20 0.28 1.57
C ALA A 362 17.97 0.99 2.71
N CYS A 363 19.30 1.17 2.59
CA CYS A 363 20.11 1.84 3.60
C CYS A 363 19.65 3.29 3.83
N ASN A 364 19.37 4.02 2.74
CA ASN A 364 18.97 5.43 2.80
C ASN A 364 17.49 5.64 3.18
N LEU A 365 16.72 4.56 3.34
CA LEU A 365 15.37 4.60 3.92
C LEU A 365 15.39 4.61 5.48
N CYS A 366 16.54 4.25 6.08
CA CYS A 366 16.83 4.43 7.51
C CYS A 366 17.81 5.56 7.75
N HIS A 367 18.96 5.55 7.05
CA HIS A 367 19.98 6.59 7.10
C HIS A 367 19.59 7.76 6.19
N LEU A 368 18.51 8.46 6.58
CA LEU A 368 17.88 9.51 5.78
C LEU A 368 18.82 10.71 5.54
N ASP A 369 19.80 10.92 6.41
CA ASP A 369 20.77 12.01 6.38
C ASP A 369 22.03 11.70 5.55
N LYS A 370 22.14 10.49 4.98
CA LYS A 370 23.31 10.05 4.24
C LYS A 370 23.12 10.08 2.71
N THR A 371 24.24 10.30 2.01
CA THR A 371 24.29 10.32 0.55
C THR A 371 24.25 8.90 -0.04
N MET A 372 23.99 8.78 -1.35
CA MET A 372 24.18 7.51 -2.05
C MET A 372 25.66 7.09 -2.06
N ALA A 373 26.60 8.05 -2.14
CA ALA A 373 28.03 7.77 -2.08
C ALA A 373 28.44 7.15 -0.74
N TRP A 374 27.85 7.58 0.37
CA TRP A 374 28.07 6.97 1.68
C TRP A 374 27.64 5.49 1.69
N THR A 375 26.46 5.19 1.17
CA THR A 375 25.97 3.80 1.05
C THR A 375 26.85 2.97 0.13
N ASP A 376 27.21 3.51 -1.03
CA ASP A 376 28.04 2.85 -2.05
C ASP A 376 29.41 2.48 -1.48
N GLN A 377 30.03 3.40 -0.74
CA GLN A 377 31.33 3.16 -0.09
C GLN A 377 31.23 2.02 0.93
N HIS A 378 30.20 2.02 1.80
CA HIS A 378 30.05 0.98 2.82
C HIS A 378 29.76 -0.40 2.23
N LEU A 379 28.90 -0.47 1.21
CA LEU A 379 28.62 -1.75 0.54
C LEU A 379 29.86 -2.28 -0.19
N ALA A 380 30.67 -1.41 -0.79
CA ALA A 380 31.94 -1.80 -1.41
C ALA A 380 32.94 -2.31 -0.36
N ASP A 381 33.07 -1.62 0.78
CA ASP A 381 34.02 -1.98 1.83
C ASP A 381 33.61 -3.28 2.57
N TRP A 382 32.32 -3.50 2.79
CA TRP A 382 31.80 -4.65 3.54
C TRP A 382 31.60 -5.89 2.70
N TYR A 383 31.16 -5.74 1.46
CA TYR A 383 30.74 -6.87 0.61
C TYR A 383 31.45 -6.92 -0.74
N GLY A 384 32.35 -5.98 -1.04
CA GLY A 384 33.07 -5.93 -2.32
C GLY A 384 32.18 -5.61 -3.51
N THR A 385 31.06 -4.90 -3.29
CA THR A 385 30.19 -4.49 -4.41
C THR A 385 30.91 -3.51 -5.34
N GLU A 386 30.64 -3.62 -6.65
CA GLU A 386 31.13 -2.64 -7.63
C GLU A 386 30.52 -1.27 -7.36
N LYS A 387 31.36 -0.24 -7.33
CA LYS A 387 30.93 1.15 -7.11
C LYS A 387 30.13 1.69 -8.29
N ALA A 388 29.08 2.44 -7.98
CA ALA A 388 28.24 3.10 -8.94
C ALA A 388 28.86 4.43 -9.43
N GLU A 389 28.61 4.80 -10.68
CA GLU A 389 28.92 6.15 -11.16
C GLU A 389 27.87 7.12 -10.67
N LEU A 390 28.21 7.96 -9.68
CA LEU A 390 27.31 8.88 -9.02
C LEU A 390 27.48 10.31 -9.53
N THR A 391 26.36 11.02 -9.68
CA THR A 391 26.35 12.47 -9.98
C THR A 391 26.83 13.28 -8.78
N ALA A 392 27.18 14.56 -8.97
CA ALA A 392 27.59 15.45 -7.90
C ALA A 392 26.53 15.59 -6.79
N ASP A 393 25.24 15.62 -7.16
CA ASP A 393 24.14 15.66 -6.19
C ASP A 393 24.06 14.35 -5.39
N GLU A 394 24.19 13.19 -6.01
CA GLU A 394 24.17 11.88 -5.34
C GLU A 394 25.37 11.65 -4.44
N GLN A 395 26.48 12.36 -4.68
CA GLN A 395 27.67 12.35 -3.84
C GLN A 395 27.58 13.29 -2.63
N SER A 396 26.84 14.40 -2.72
CA SER A 396 26.89 15.48 -1.72
C SER A 396 25.57 15.73 -0.99
N ILE A 397 24.43 15.30 -1.55
CA ILE A 397 23.11 15.51 -0.97
C ILE A 397 22.55 14.19 -0.45
N ALA A 398 21.88 14.22 0.70
CA ALA A 398 21.20 13.06 1.26
C ALA A 398 20.22 12.45 0.23
N ALA A 399 20.33 11.14 0.02
CA ALA A 399 19.52 10.46 -0.98
C ALA A 399 18.02 10.62 -0.72
N SER A 400 17.62 10.65 0.55
CA SER A 400 16.25 10.90 0.98
C SER A 400 15.69 12.23 0.45
N LEU A 401 16.52 13.29 0.45
CA LEU A 401 16.13 14.61 -0.06
C LEU A 401 16.03 14.62 -1.58
N LEU A 402 16.91 13.91 -2.28
CA LEU A 402 16.82 13.80 -3.72
C LEU A 402 15.48 13.18 -4.13
N TRP A 403 15.05 12.10 -3.47
CA TRP A 403 13.76 11.45 -3.74
C TRP A 403 12.56 12.26 -3.23
N ALA A 404 12.66 12.89 -2.06
CA ALA A 404 11.55 13.66 -1.49
C ALA A 404 11.29 15.00 -2.21
N VAL A 405 12.33 15.64 -2.77
CA VAL A 405 12.22 16.97 -3.39
C VAL A 405 12.15 16.88 -4.91
N ARG A 406 13.01 16.05 -5.54
CA ARG A 406 13.16 15.92 -6.98
C ARG A 406 12.42 14.71 -7.56
N GLY A 407 12.15 13.69 -6.76
CA GLY A 407 11.56 12.43 -7.19
C GLY A 407 10.13 12.56 -7.71
N ASP A 408 9.62 11.49 -8.32
CA ASP A 408 8.21 11.39 -8.70
C ASP A 408 7.27 11.26 -7.48
N ALA A 409 5.96 11.28 -7.70
CA ALA A 409 4.97 11.27 -6.63
C ALA A 409 5.07 10.04 -5.73
N GLY A 410 5.39 8.85 -6.29
CA GLY A 410 5.58 7.62 -5.50
C GLY A 410 6.81 7.69 -4.61
N GLN A 411 7.96 8.17 -5.14
CA GLN A 411 9.17 8.39 -4.35
C GLN A 411 8.90 9.40 -3.23
N ARG A 412 8.23 10.53 -3.52
CA ARG A 412 7.90 11.55 -2.52
C ARG A 412 7.00 11.00 -1.40
N ALA A 413 5.99 10.19 -1.76
CA ALA A 413 5.11 9.53 -0.78
C ALA A 413 5.90 8.56 0.13
N LEU A 414 6.75 7.72 -0.46
CA LEU A 414 7.57 6.77 0.28
C LEU A 414 8.51 7.49 1.26
N LEU A 415 9.20 8.54 0.78
CA LEU A 415 10.14 9.29 1.63
C LEU A 415 9.43 10.11 2.71
N ALA A 416 8.27 10.70 2.41
CA ALA A 416 7.44 11.33 3.43
C ALA A 416 7.07 10.34 4.56
N TRP A 417 6.76 9.07 4.20
CA TRP A 417 6.47 8.02 5.18
C TRP A 417 7.71 7.65 6.02
N HIS A 418 8.89 7.46 5.38
CA HIS A 418 10.12 7.10 6.07
C HIS A 418 10.60 8.22 7.02
N MET A 419 10.37 9.48 6.68
CA MET A 419 10.62 10.62 7.57
C MET A 419 9.76 10.56 8.86
N GLY A 420 8.64 9.85 8.83
CA GLY A 420 7.81 9.56 10.01
C GLY A 420 8.11 8.20 10.67
N TRP A 421 8.93 7.36 10.04
CA TRP A 421 9.21 6.02 10.53
C TRP A 421 10.22 6.03 11.68
N LYS A 422 9.80 5.52 12.85
CA LYS A 422 10.58 5.59 14.08
C LYS A 422 12.02 5.08 13.96
N PRO A 423 12.31 3.90 13.34
CA PRO A 423 13.69 3.46 13.15
C PRO A 423 14.56 4.43 12.36
N ALA A 424 14.01 5.10 11.35
CA ALA A 424 14.75 6.11 10.58
C ALA A 424 14.99 7.39 11.39
N GLN A 425 14.00 7.82 12.17
CA GLN A 425 14.13 8.98 13.06
C GLN A 425 15.18 8.76 14.16
N ASP A 426 15.26 7.54 14.72
CA ASP A 426 16.21 7.20 15.78
C ASP A 426 17.68 7.26 15.29
N ILE A 427 17.90 6.94 14.02
CA ILE A 427 19.24 6.92 13.43
C ILE A 427 19.63 8.28 12.84
N SER A 428 18.71 8.94 12.13
CA SER A 428 19.01 10.18 11.39
C SER A 428 18.72 11.46 12.18
N GLY A 429 18.05 11.35 13.33
CA GLY A 429 17.52 12.50 14.07
C GLY A 429 16.30 13.11 13.38
N THR A 430 15.61 14.01 14.07
CA THR A 430 14.37 14.64 13.59
C THR A 430 14.46 16.15 13.39
N ASP A 431 15.52 16.77 13.86
CA ASP A 431 15.71 18.22 13.92
C ASP A 431 15.78 18.90 12.54
N TRP A 432 16.13 18.16 11.49
CA TRP A 432 16.27 18.62 10.12
C TRP A 432 15.09 18.24 9.20
N ILE A 433 14.22 17.31 9.60
CA ILE A 433 13.17 16.73 8.73
C ILE A 433 12.00 17.70 8.50
N GLY A 434 11.67 18.51 9.54
CA GLY A 434 10.50 19.39 9.54
C GLY A 434 10.32 20.25 8.29
N PRO A 435 11.33 20.97 7.80
CA PRO A 435 11.20 21.83 6.62
C PRO A 435 10.86 21.04 5.33
N TYR A 436 11.41 19.84 5.14
CA TYR A 436 11.15 19.04 3.95
C TYR A 436 9.74 18.45 3.94
N LEU A 437 9.25 17.98 5.09
CA LEU A 437 7.83 17.62 5.23
C LEU A 437 6.92 18.83 5.05
N SER A 438 7.33 20.02 5.51
CA SER A 438 6.57 21.27 5.30
C SER A 438 6.43 21.61 3.81
N LEU A 439 7.47 21.40 2.99
CA LEU A 439 7.40 21.56 1.53
C LEU A 439 6.40 20.57 0.92
N LEU A 440 6.38 19.33 1.38
CA LEU A 440 5.47 18.29 0.88
C LEU A 440 4.01 18.52 1.28
N LEU A 441 3.70 19.42 2.24
CA LEU A 441 2.32 19.81 2.52
C LEU A 441 1.66 20.59 1.37
N ASP A 442 2.40 21.21 0.46
CA ASP A 442 1.84 21.84 -0.75
C ASP A 442 2.09 20.99 -2.01
N ASP A 443 2.37 19.69 -1.87
CA ASP A 443 2.51 18.78 -3.01
C ASP A 443 1.21 18.74 -3.84
N ARG A 444 1.34 18.48 -5.14
CA ARG A 444 0.17 18.35 -6.01
C ARG A 444 -0.71 17.14 -5.70
N TYR A 445 -0.15 16.07 -5.11
CA TYR A 445 -0.85 14.82 -4.77
C TYR A 445 -1.40 14.84 -3.35
N ASP A 446 -2.70 14.56 -3.21
CA ASP A 446 -3.37 14.47 -1.91
C ASP A 446 -2.70 13.44 -0.98
N ALA A 447 -2.33 12.29 -1.52
CA ALA A 447 -1.67 11.22 -0.78
C ALA A 447 -0.32 11.64 -0.20
N VAL A 448 0.52 12.36 -0.98
CA VAL A 448 1.80 12.88 -0.50
C VAL A 448 1.59 13.85 0.65
N ARG A 449 0.61 14.78 0.52
CA ARG A 449 0.29 15.75 1.58
C ARG A 449 -0.21 15.08 2.85
N PHE A 450 -1.08 14.05 2.72
CA PHE A 450 -1.56 13.28 3.86
C PHE A 450 -0.42 12.64 4.62
N ILE A 451 0.44 11.88 3.90
CA ILE A 451 1.57 11.18 4.51
C ILE A 451 2.54 12.17 5.15
N ALA A 452 2.87 13.28 4.47
CA ALA A 452 3.74 14.31 5.01
C ALA A 452 3.18 14.94 6.30
N SER A 453 1.88 15.24 6.34
CA SER A 453 1.25 15.80 7.54
C SER A 453 1.21 14.82 8.71
N ARG A 454 0.97 13.53 8.41
CA ARG A 454 0.99 12.45 9.42
C ARG A 454 2.39 12.28 10.00
N SER A 455 3.40 12.20 9.14
CA SER A 455 4.81 12.10 9.54
C SER A 455 5.28 13.30 10.33
N LEU A 456 4.84 14.51 9.94
CA LEU A 456 5.17 15.74 10.63
C LEU A 456 4.66 15.74 12.09
N ARG A 457 3.44 15.26 12.33
CA ARG A 457 2.89 15.15 13.70
C ARG A 457 3.67 14.19 14.60
N GLY A 458 4.42 13.25 14.02
CA GLY A 458 5.34 12.36 14.75
C GLY A 458 6.68 12.99 15.12
N ILE A 459 6.94 14.27 14.75
CA ILE A 459 8.17 14.98 15.05
C ILE A 459 7.97 15.88 16.26
N PRO A 460 8.94 15.94 17.22
CA PRO A 460 8.84 16.83 18.38
C PRO A 460 8.50 18.27 17.99
N GLY A 461 7.49 18.84 18.65
CA GLY A 461 7.00 20.21 18.44
C GLY A 461 5.91 20.35 17.37
N TYR A 462 5.52 19.26 16.70
CA TYR A 462 4.42 19.24 15.74
C TYR A 462 3.23 18.36 16.16
N GLU A 463 3.22 17.82 17.38
CA GLU A 463 2.22 16.85 17.86
C GLU A 463 0.78 17.37 17.73
N LYS A 464 0.59 18.69 17.85
CA LYS A 464 -0.71 19.37 17.75
C LYS A 464 -0.92 20.10 16.41
N PHE A 465 -0.06 19.83 15.41
CA PHE A 465 -0.16 20.50 14.13
C PHE A 465 -1.42 20.09 13.38
N GLN A 466 -2.30 21.08 13.11
CA GLN A 466 -3.55 20.90 12.39
C GLN A 466 -3.35 21.24 10.91
N TYR A 467 -3.72 20.32 10.04
CA TYR A 467 -3.61 20.47 8.59
C TYR A 467 -4.67 19.66 7.87
N ASP A 468 -5.35 20.30 6.91
CA ASP A 468 -6.29 19.64 6.02
C ASP A 468 -5.64 19.43 4.64
N PHE A 469 -5.27 18.19 4.34
CA PHE A 469 -4.56 17.82 3.12
C PHE A 469 -5.41 17.91 1.83
N VAL A 470 -6.74 17.96 1.96
CA VAL A 470 -7.69 18.15 0.84
C VAL A 470 -8.20 19.60 0.71
N ALA A 471 -7.75 20.49 1.58
CA ALA A 471 -8.13 21.89 1.56
C ALA A 471 -7.71 22.60 0.25
N PRO A 472 -8.32 23.74 -0.10
CA PRO A 472 -7.88 24.58 -1.20
C PRO A 472 -6.41 24.98 -1.11
N GLN A 473 -5.77 25.23 -2.25
CA GLN A 473 -4.32 25.49 -2.34
C GLN A 473 -3.85 26.64 -1.43
N SER A 474 -4.64 27.70 -1.30
CA SER A 474 -4.29 28.82 -0.41
C SER A 474 -4.17 28.38 1.06
N ALA A 475 -5.07 27.54 1.54
CA ALA A 475 -5.03 27.01 2.89
C ALA A 475 -3.86 26.01 3.08
N ARG A 476 -3.57 25.19 2.05
CA ARG A 476 -2.41 24.28 2.07
C ARG A 476 -1.10 25.04 2.16
N ARG A 477 -0.90 26.08 1.33
CA ARG A 477 0.29 26.96 1.39
C ARG A 477 0.42 27.66 2.73
N ALA A 478 -0.68 28.16 3.30
CA ALA A 478 -0.66 28.71 4.64
C ALA A 478 -0.26 27.66 5.70
N GLY A 479 -0.73 26.42 5.55
CA GLY A 479 -0.32 25.29 6.39
C GLY A 479 1.17 24.97 6.28
N SER A 480 1.70 24.87 5.06
CA SER A 480 3.12 24.68 4.79
C SER A 480 3.98 25.79 5.43
N ALA A 481 3.58 27.06 5.27
CA ALA A 481 4.28 28.19 5.86
C ALA A 481 4.26 28.15 7.41
N ARG A 482 3.11 27.78 8.02
CA ARG A 482 3.04 27.59 9.49
C ARG A 482 3.96 26.48 9.96
N ALA A 483 4.02 25.36 9.25
CA ALA A 483 4.91 24.26 9.60
C ALA A 483 6.38 24.67 9.50
N MET A 484 6.75 25.41 8.45
CA MET A 484 8.10 25.95 8.29
C MET A 484 8.47 26.89 9.44
N ASN A 485 7.58 27.81 9.81
CA ASN A 485 7.81 28.75 10.91
C ASN A 485 7.99 28.07 12.28
N ILE A 486 7.29 26.95 12.52
CA ILE A 486 7.53 26.14 13.73
C ILE A 486 8.98 25.63 13.77
N TRP A 487 9.52 25.19 12.65
CA TRP A 487 10.90 24.73 12.58
C TRP A 487 11.89 25.87 12.74
N GLU A 488 11.68 27.01 12.08
CA GLU A 488 12.55 28.20 12.14
C GLU A 488 12.68 28.77 13.55
N THR A 489 11.59 28.73 14.33
CA THR A 489 11.56 29.23 15.71
C THR A 489 12.25 28.32 16.72
N ARG A 490 12.60 27.09 16.35
CA ARG A 490 13.35 26.15 17.21
C ARG A 490 14.81 26.55 17.28
N SER A 491 15.47 26.16 18.39
CA SER A 491 16.87 26.49 18.63
C SER A 491 17.78 26.03 17.48
N ALA A 492 18.50 26.97 16.87
CA ALA A 492 19.51 26.69 15.84
C ALA A 492 20.62 25.76 16.33
N LYS A 493 20.93 25.77 17.65
CA LYS A 493 21.98 24.94 18.25
C LYS A 493 21.72 23.43 18.11
N ALA A 494 20.46 22.99 18.08
CA ALA A 494 20.09 21.59 17.86
C ALA A 494 20.28 21.13 16.40
N ARG A 495 20.55 22.06 15.45
CA ARG A 495 20.66 21.84 14.02
C ARG A 495 22.10 21.80 13.50
N GLN A 496 23.10 22.08 14.35
CA GLN A 496 24.52 22.31 13.99
C GLN A 496 25.36 21.03 13.89
N GLU A 497 24.81 19.86 13.76
CA GLU A 497 25.64 18.67 13.53
C GLU A 497 26.17 18.63 12.09
N ASN A 498 27.51 18.81 11.99
CA ASN A 498 28.24 19.11 10.74
C ASN A 498 28.41 17.95 9.74
N ASP A 499 27.84 16.76 9.98
CA ASP A 499 28.14 15.55 9.19
C ASP A 499 26.94 15.06 8.36
N ARG A 500 25.94 15.92 8.14
CA ARG A 500 24.70 15.55 7.44
C ARG A 500 24.61 16.24 6.09
N ALA A 501 24.35 15.47 5.04
CA ALA A 501 24.13 15.98 3.69
C ALA A 501 22.68 16.52 3.48
N VAL A 502 22.10 17.17 4.51
CA VAL A 502 20.67 17.53 4.56
C VAL A 502 20.35 18.97 4.16
N LEU A 503 21.25 19.64 3.44
CA LEU A 503 21.09 20.99 2.94
C LEU A 503 20.78 22.03 4.04
N ILE A 504 21.39 21.88 5.20
CA ILE A 504 21.40 22.85 6.29
C ILE A 504 22.84 23.37 6.44
N ASP A 505 23.01 24.68 6.46
CA ASP A 505 24.31 25.32 6.59
C ASP A 505 24.79 25.37 8.06
N ALA A 506 26.02 25.85 8.24
CA ALA A 506 26.63 25.98 9.56
C ALA A 506 25.89 26.96 10.52
N ALA A 507 25.03 27.84 9.99
CA ALA A 507 24.15 28.72 10.76
C ALA A 507 22.82 28.05 11.12
N GLY A 508 22.62 26.78 10.72
CA GLY A 508 21.37 26.05 10.93
C GLY A 508 20.24 26.50 10.00
N GLN A 509 20.56 27.11 8.86
CA GLN A 509 19.59 27.57 7.87
C GLN A 509 19.52 26.63 6.68
N ILE A 510 18.34 26.52 6.06
CA ILE A 510 18.16 25.72 4.84
C ILE A 510 18.86 26.41 3.68
N GLN A 511 19.62 25.65 2.88
CA GLN A 511 20.24 26.09 1.64
C GLN A 511 19.16 26.20 0.54
N MET A 512 18.28 27.20 0.66
CA MET A 512 17.07 27.35 -0.17
C MET A 512 17.36 27.42 -1.67
N ASP A 513 18.52 27.92 -2.10
CA ASP A 513 18.87 27.98 -3.52
C ASP A 513 19.09 26.57 -4.09
N THR A 514 19.74 25.68 -3.35
CA THR A 514 19.88 24.27 -3.74
C THR A 514 18.52 23.57 -3.73
N VAL A 515 17.70 23.80 -2.72
CA VAL A 515 16.33 23.23 -2.65
C VAL A 515 15.48 23.70 -3.84
N ARG A 516 15.51 24.98 -4.19
CA ARG A 516 14.80 25.53 -5.38
C ARG A 516 15.30 24.89 -6.67
N ARG A 517 16.61 24.72 -6.83
CA ARG A 517 17.20 24.03 -7.99
C ARG A 517 16.67 22.59 -8.10
N LEU A 518 16.61 21.85 -6.98
CA LEU A 518 16.06 20.48 -6.97
C LEU A 518 14.57 20.46 -7.30
N LEU A 519 13.79 21.42 -6.80
CA LEU A 519 12.36 21.56 -7.12
C LEU A 519 12.11 21.83 -8.60
N LEU A 520 13.00 22.57 -9.27
CA LEU A 520 12.92 22.79 -10.73
C LEU A 520 13.23 21.52 -11.55
N LEU A 521 13.90 20.54 -10.95
CA LEU A 521 14.22 19.24 -11.54
C LEU A 521 13.25 18.13 -11.10
N ARG A 522 12.15 18.50 -10.42
CA ARG A 522 11.16 17.54 -9.93
C ARG A 522 10.53 16.76 -11.09
N ASP A 523 10.41 15.47 -10.89
CA ASP A 523 9.65 14.61 -11.79
C ASP A 523 8.15 14.78 -11.51
N ASP A 524 7.51 15.68 -12.25
CA ASP A 524 6.08 15.99 -12.13
C ASP A 524 5.20 15.26 -13.16
N ARG A 525 5.72 14.20 -13.80
CA ARG A 525 4.89 13.34 -14.65
C ARG A 525 3.72 12.78 -13.85
N ASP A 526 2.59 12.58 -14.52
CA ASP A 526 1.41 12.01 -13.89
C ASP A 526 1.62 10.52 -13.59
N ILE A 527 1.54 10.16 -12.32
CA ILE A 527 1.65 8.78 -11.83
C ILE A 527 0.39 8.44 -11.06
N GLY A 528 -0.23 7.31 -11.43
CA GLY A 528 -1.35 6.73 -10.69
C GLY A 528 -0.96 5.38 -10.11
N LEU A 529 -0.80 5.28 -8.78
CA LEU A 529 -0.68 4.01 -8.08
C LEU A 529 -2.05 3.68 -7.47
N LEU A 530 -2.76 2.80 -8.16
CA LEU A 530 -4.10 2.35 -7.82
C LEU A 530 -4.02 0.92 -7.31
N GLU A 531 -4.67 0.65 -6.19
CA GLU A 531 -4.84 -0.67 -5.61
C GLU A 531 -6.04 -1.41 -6.20
#